data_7533b37f5ac2e53a90d78e7a21725400
#
_entry.id   7533b37f5ac2e53a90d78e7a21725400
#
_cell.length_a   1.000
_cell.length_b   1.000
_cell.length_c   1.000
_cell.angle_alpha   90.00
_cell.angle_beta   90.00
_cell.angle_gamma   90.00
#
_symmetry.space_group_name_H-M   'P 1'
#
loop_
_entity.id
_entity.type
_entity.pdbx_description
1 polymer ?
#
loop_
_entity_poly.entity_id
_entity_poly.type
_entity_poly.pdbx_seq_one_letter_code
_entity_poly.pdbx_strand_id
1 'polypeptide(L)'
;MNKKVVFFNLVNLLITFILAIIFGGATQNIRGNELLLGSVTMVAVQLSPLITTLIFRKKYNERKFYAYKLNRYSVIAIIFPITLILLSSFILDLMGIPYVKSEYTGYLLLIGIIATIVGSISEEIGWRGTLLQIFENKYTSFTGSLFVGILWGAWHFFKIMNVGFVGYLLFIPTVIMLSIFITYFYKKSKNNILNAIFYHTFFNLSNMILLFKRESIQLYLTILGVSALLLILLFMYDREYFKLKESIEIWGIGKRDHMEVYKNVDDRKNG
;
A
#
# COMPACT_ATOMS: atom_id res chain seq x y z
N MET A 1 11.72 18.50 -7.59
CA MET A 1 10.70 17.43 -7.46
C MET A 1 10.02 17.19 -8.81
N ASN A 2 9.77 15.96 -9.24
CA ASN A 2 9.15 15.65 -10.53
C ASN A 2 7.72 16.23 -10.58
N LYS A 3 7.38 17.05 -11.60
CA LYS A 3 6.05 17.68 -11.77
C LYS A 3 4.91 16.64 -11.75
N LYS A 4 5.14 15.42 -12.25
CA LYS A 4 4.17 14.31 -12.23
C LYS A 4 3.88 13.82 -10.80
N VAL A 5 4.92 13.73 -9.95
CA VAL A 5 4.76 13.34 -8.53
C VAL A 5 3.95 14.39 -7.78
N VAL A 6 4.28 15.68 -7.98
CA VAL A 6 3.53 16.79 -7.34
C VAL A 6 2.07 16.76 -7.76
N PHE A 7 1.83 16.66 -9.08
CA PHE A 7 0.47 16.61 -9.61
C PHE A 7 -0.33 15.44 -9.02
N PHE A 8 0.23 14.22 -9.03
CA PHE A 8 -0.44 13.04 -8.48
C PHE A 8 -0.84 13.26 -7.02
N ASN A 9 0.11 13.70 -6.18
CA ASN A 9 -0.17 13.86 -4.74
C ASN A 9 -1.15 14.99 -4.44
N LEU A 10 -1.06 16.14 -5.12
CA LEU A 10 -2.00 17.24 -4.92
C LEU A 10 -3.43 16.86 -5.34
N VAL A 11 -3.58 16.21 -6.49
CA VAL A 11 -4.89 15.75 -6.96
C VAL A 11 -5.45 14.67 -6.02
N ASN A 12 -4.60 13.72 -5.57
CA ASN A 12 -5.01 12.69 -4.63
C ASN A 12 -5.50 13.28 -3.30
N LEU A 13 -4.76 14.23 -2.72
CA LEU A 13 -5.17 14.93 -1.49
C LEU A 13 -6.48 15.71 -1.70
N LEU A 14 -6.60 16.45 -2.79
CA LEU A 14 -7.82 17.20 -3.09
C LEU A 14 -9.04 16.28 -3.17
N ILE A 15 -8.95 15.16 -3.90
CA ILE A 15 -10.03 14.19 -4.02
C ILE A 15 -10.33 13.56 -2.65
N THR A 16 -9.30 13.21 -1.88
CA THR A 16 -9.43 12.69 -0.51
C THR A 16 -10.26 13.64 0.35
N PHE A 17 -9.94 14.93 0.36
CA PHE A 17 -10.69 15.93 1.13
C PHE A 17 -12.14 16.09 0.65
N ILE A 18 -12.36 16.14 -0.66
CA ILE A 18 -13.72 16.23 -1.23
C ILE A 18 -14.55 15.03 -0.80
N LEU A 19 -14.02 13.82 -0.92
CA LEU A 19 -14.74 12.60 -0.53
C LEU A 19 -14.97 12.53 0.98
N ALA A 20 -13.98 12.93 1.79
CA ALA A 20 -14.13 13.01 3.25
C ALA A 20 -15.22 13.99 3.68
N ILE A 21 -15.32 15.16 3.05
CA ILE A 21 -16.36 16.16 3.33
C ILE A 21 -17.74 15.65 2.92
N ILE A 22 -17.87 15.12 1.69
CA ILE A 22 -19.15 14.64 1.16
C ILE A 22 -19.69 13.47 2.01
N PHE A 23 -18.88 12.43 2.20
CA PHE A 23 -19.32 11.21 2.89
C PHE A 23 -19.27 11.35 4.40
N GLY A 24 -18.24 11.99 4.97
CA GLY A 24 -18.17 12.27 6.40
C GLY A 24 -19.26 13.22 6.88
N GLY A 25 -19.54 14.30 6.13
CA GLY A 25 -20.63 15.22 6.44
C GLY A 25 -22.01 14.59 6.32
N ALA A 26 -22.23 13.78 5.28
CA ALA A 26 -23.49 13.07 5.09
C ALA A 26 -23.79 12.07 6.22
N THR A 27 -22.75 11.50 6.83
CA THR A 27 -22.88 10.46 7.87
C THR A 27 -23.13 11.03 9.27
N GLN A 28 -22.74 12.28 9.56
CA GLN A 28 -22.90 12.90 10.87
C GLN A 28 -24.37 13.01 11.36
N ASN A 29 -25.30 13.05 10.43
CA ASN A 29 -26.73 13.22 10.73
C ASN A 29 -27.49 11.90 10.88
N ILE A 30 -26.84 10.74 10.68
CA ILE A 30 -27.49 9.43 10.71
C ILE A 30 -27.08 8.72 12.01
N ARG A 31 -27.98 8.72 13.00
CA ARG A 31 -27.77 8.03 14.28
C ARG A 31 -28.05 6.53 14.15
N GLY A 32 -27.28 5.71 14.87
CA GLY A 32 -27.56 4.27 15.05
C GLY A 32 -26.80 3.32 14.11
N ASN A 33 -26.00 3.82 13.14
CA ASN A 33 -25.20 2.99 12.23
C ASN A 33 -23.79 3.55 12.04
N GLU A 34 -23.17 4.06 13.09
CA GLU A 34 -21.90 4.78 13.06
C GLU A 34 -20.76 3.94 12.41
N LEU A 35 -20.70 2.64 12.71
CA LEU A 35 -19.68 1.73 12.14
C LEU A 35 -19.88 1.52 10.63
N LEU A 36 -21.11 1.36 10.16
CA LEU A 36 -21.45 1.25 8.74
C LEU A 36 -21.06 2.54 7.99
N LEU A 37 -21.46 3.68 8.55
CA LEU A 37 -21.22 4.99 7.96
C LEU A 37 -19.73 5.33 7.93
N GLY A 38 -19.00 4.99 8.99
CA GLY A 38 -17.53 5.07 9.03
C GLY A 38 -16.88 4.21 7.96
N SER A 39 -17.36 2.99 7.76
CA SER A 39 -16.87 2.09 6.71
C SER A 39 -17.13 2.64 5.31
N VAL A 40 -18.32 3.21 5.04
CA VAL A 40 -18.65 3.85 3.76
C VAL A 40 -17.74 5.05 3.49
N THR A 41 -17.55 5.92 4.49
CA THR A 41 -16.64 7.07 4.38
C THR A 41 -15.21 6.63 4.13
N MET A 42 -14.73 5.60 4.82
CA MET A 42 -13.39 5.05 4.62
C MET A 42 -13.20 4.53 3.21
N VAL A 43 -14.15 3.73 2.68
CA VAL A 43 -14.10 3.26 1.28
C VAL A 43 -14.07 4.42 0.30
N ALA A 44 -14.95 5.41 0.50
CA ALA A 44 -15.01 6.58 -0.37
C ALA A 44 -13.64 7.30 -0.44
N VAL A 45 -13.03 7.57 0.71
CA VAL A 45 -11.70 8.18 0.80
C VAL A 45 -10.62 7.30 0.13
N GLN A 46 -10.67 5.98 0.34
CA GLN A 46 -9.73 5.03 -0.28
C GLN A 46 -9.88 4.93 -1.81
N LEU A 47 -10.97 5.40 -2.41
CA LEU A 47 -11.10 5.49 -3.87
C LEU A 47 -10.25 6.63 -4.48
N SER A 48 -9.76 7.57 -3.68
CA SER A 48 -9.02 8.74 -4.19
C SER A 48 -7.78 8.37 -5.00
N PRO A 49 -6.91 7.40 -4.65
CA PRO A 49 -5.76 7.02 -5.46
C PRO A 49 -6.15 6.43 -6.83
N LEU A 50 -7.24 5.67 -6.90
CA LEU A 50 -7.76 5.14 -8.17
C LEU A 50 -8.27 6.28 -9.07
N ILE A 51 -9.11 7.16 -8.54
CA ILE A 51 -9.66 8.32 -9.28
C ILE A 51 -8.51 9.20 -9.77
N THR A 52 -7.54 9.48 -8.90
CA THR A 52 -6.33 10.23 -9.24
C THR A 52 -5.56 9.56 -10.38
N THR A 53 -5.43 8.23 -10.34
CA THR A 53 -4.78 7.46 -11.41
C THR A 53 -5.49 7.64 -12.76
N LEU A 54 -6.82 7.60 -12.78
CA LEU A 54 -7.59 7.79 -14.01
C LEU A 54 -7.38 9.20 -14.59
N ILE A 55 -7.43 10.22 -13.75
CA ILE A 55 -7.16 11.62 -14.14
C ILE A 55 -5.71 11.77 -14.64
N PHE A 56 -4.73 11.20 -13.91
CA PHE A 56 -3.32 11.24 -14.26
C PHE A 56 -3.06 10.61 -15.63
N ARG A 57 -3.58 9.40 -15.86
CA ARG A 57 -3.40 8.68 -17.13
C ARG A 57 -4.00 9.43 -18.31
N LYS A 58 -5.19 10.00 -18.13
CA LYS A 58 -5.82 10.84 -19.15
C LYS A 58 -4.96 12.08 -19.47
N LYS A 59 -4.44 12.76 -18.43
CA LYS A 59 -3.64 13.99 -18.60
C LYS A 59 -2.29 13.73 -19.28
N TYR A 60 -1.59 12.64 -18.92
CA TYR A 60 -0.24 12.35 -19.38
C TYR A 60 -0.16 11.28 -20.46
N ASN A 61 -1.30 10.77 -20.94
CA ASN A 61 -1.41 9.67 -21.91
C ASN A 61 -0.60 8.43 -21.50
N GLU A 62 -0.63 8.10 -20.19
CA GLU A 62 0.13 6.99 -19.63
C GLU A 62 -0.64 5.68 -19.76
N ARG A 63 0.06 4.62 -20.20
CA ARG A 63 -0.51 3.28 -20.33
C ARG A 63 -0.39 2.48 -19.03
N LYS A 64 -1.14 1.37 -18.92
CA LYS A 64 -1.00 0.42 -17.82
C LYS A 64 0.24 -0.44 -18.03
N PHE A 65 1.14 -0.51 -17.05
CA PHE A 65 2.34 -1.34 -17.08
C PHE A 65 2.35 -2.36 -15.93
N TYR A 66 1.24 -3.07 -15.71
CA TYR A 66 1.17 -4.11 -14.68
C TYR A 66 0.34 -5.29 -15.14
N ALA A 67 0.73 -6.48 -14.65
CA ALA A 67 0.07 -7.75 -14.95
C ALA A 67 -1.02 -8.08 -13.93
N TYR A 68 -1.93 -8.97 -14.33
CA TYR A 68 -2.96 -9.59 -13.49
C TYR A 68 -2.90 -11.09 -13.68
N LYS A 69 -1.99 -11.79 -13.01
CA LYS A 69 -1.83 -13.24 -13.18
C LYS A 69 -1.55 -13.90 -11.84
N LEU A 70 -2.30 -14.96 -11.52
CA LEU A 70 -1.96 -15.81 -10.38
C LEU A 70 -0.65 -16.54 -10.65
N ASN A 71 0.23 -16.56 -9.66
CA ASN A 71 1.53 -17.22 -9.73
C ASN A 71 2.00 -17.62 -8.32
N ARG A 72 3.17 -18.30 -8.22
CA ARG A 72 3.70 -18.73 -6.91
C ARG A 72 3.86 -17.60 -5.89
N TYR A 73 4.15 -16.39 -6.33
CA TYR A 73 4.27 -15.23 -5.45
C TYR A 73 2.92 -14.77 -4.90
N SER A 74 1.79 -15.14 -5.55
CA SER A 74 0.46 -14.79 -5.03
C SER A 74 0.18 -15.50 -3.70
N VAL A 75 0.60 -16.75 -3.56
CA VAL A 75 0.48 -17.50 -2.30
C VAL A 75 1.35 -16.85 -1.21
N ILE A 76 2.58 -16.48 -1.55
CA ILE A 76 3.49 -15.84 -0.58
C ILE A 76 2.98 -14.45 -0.19
N ALA A 77 2.44 -13.68 -1.14
CA ALA A 77 1.85 -12.37 -0.89
C ALA A 77 0.61 -12.41 0.02
N ILE A 78 -0.04 -13.57 0.13
CA ILE A 78 -1.13 -13.83 1.09
C ILE A 78 -0.56 -14.26 2.45
N ILE A 79 0.32 -15.26 2.47
CA ILE A 79 0.81 -15.86 3.71
C ILE A 79 1.70 -14.92 4.50
N PHE A 80 2.55 -14.15 3.82
CA PHE A 80 3.55 -13.30 4.48
C PHE A 80 2.92 -12.23 5.41
N PRO A 81 1.95 -11.43 4.99
CA PRO A 81 1.32 -10.45 5.87
C PRO A 81 0.50 -11.11 7.00
N ILE A 82 -0.11 -12.27 6.75
CA ILE A 82 -0.80 -13.04 7.81
C ILE A 82 0.22 -13.44 8.88
N THR A 83 1.38 -13.98 8.48
CA THR A 83 2.45 -14.38 9.40
C THR A 83 2.97 -13.18 10.20
N LEU A 84 3.17 -12.03 9.56
CA LEU A 84 3.59 -10.79 10.23
C LEU A 84 2.61 -10.41 11.35
N ILE A 85 1.31 -10.44 11.05
CA ILE A 85 0.27 -10.10 12.02
C ILE A 85 0.16 -11.15 13.13
N LEU A 86 0.26 -12.45 12.81
CA LEU A 86 0.26 -13.52 13.82
C LEU A 86 1.43 -13.39 14.79
N LEU A 87 2.64 -13.15 14.28
CA LEU A 87 3.83 -12.91 15.11
C LEU A 87 3.64 -11.68 16.00
N SER A 88 3.11 -10.59 15.44
CA SER A 88 2.83 -9.39 16.22
C SER A 88 1.78 -9.64 17.30
N SER A 89 0.72 -10.38 16.98
CA SER A 89 -0.31 -10.77 17.94
C SER A 89 0.28 -11.62 19.07
N PHE A 90 1.09 -12.61 18.74
CA PHE A 90 1.74 -13.48 19.72
C PHE A 90 2.64 -12.71 20.69
N ILE A 91 3.44 -11.75 20.16
CA ILE A 91 4.29 -10.89 21.02
C ILE A 91 3.43 -10.03 21.95
N LEU A 92 2.34 -9.45 21.45
CA LEU A 92 1.43 -8.66 22.28
C LEU A 92 0.75 -9.52 23.36
N ASP A 93 0.46 -10.79 23.09
CA ASP A 93 -0.06 -11.71 24.10
C ASP A 93 0.97 -12.00 25.19
N LEU A 94 2.24 -12.21 24.81
CA LEU A 94 3.34 -12.36 25.79
C LEU A 94 3.54 -11.09 26.66
N MET A 95 3.22 -9.92 26.12
CA MET A 95 3.25 -8.66 26.85
C MET A 95 2.02 -8.43 27.75
N GLY A 96 1.07 -9.38 27.76
CA GLY A 96 -0.16 -9.26 28.54
C GLY A 96 -1.14 -8.19 28.02
N ILE A 97 -1.02 -7.80 26.76
CA ILE A 97 -1.91 -6.82 26.14
C ILE A 97 -3.21 -7.52 25.70
N PRO A 98 -4.36 -7.20 26.30
CA PRO A 98 -5.60 -7.94 26.06
C PRO A 98 -6.15 -7.70 24.67
N TYR A 99 -6.83 -8.70 24.12
CA TYR A 99 -7.69 -8.55 22.95
C TYR A 99 -8.89 -7.65 23.27
N VAL A 100 -9.23 -6.79 22.33
CA VAL A 100 -10.50 -6.08 22.33
C VAL A 100 -11.45 -6.83 21.38
N LYS A 101 -12.67 -7.12 21.82
CA LYS A 101 -13.66 -7.78 20.97
C LYS A 101 -13.92 -6.94 19.73
N SER A 102 -13.92 -7.60 18.56
CA SER A 102 -14.25 -6.94 17.30
C SER A 102 -15.66 -6.36 17.32
N GLU A 103 -15.80 -5.12 16.92
CA GLU A 103 -17.10 -4.49 16.65
C GLU A 103 -17.69 -4.97 15.32
N TYR A 104 -16.84 -5.48 14.42
CA TYR A 104 -17.27 -6.07 13.15
C TYR A 104 -17.80 -7.48 13.35
N THR A 105 -19.14 -7.60 13.41
CA THR A 105 -19.84 -8.89 13.56
C THR A 105 -20.96 -8.99 12.52
N GLY A 106 -21.37 -10.21 12.17
CA GLY A 106 -22.46 -10.46 11.23
C GLY A 106 -22.24 -9.74 9.88
N TYR A 107 -23.26 -9.01 9.42
CA TYR A 107 -23.20 -8.28 8.13
C TYR A 107 -22.15 -7.15 8.11
N LEU A 108 -21.82 -6.55 9.26
CA LEU A 108 -20.80 -5.51 9.35
C LEU A 108 -19.40 -6.07 9.05
N LEU A 109 -19.13 -7.31 9.46
CA LEU A 109 -17.88 -8.01 9.09
C LEU A 109 -17.78 -8.18 7.57
N LEU A 110 -18.86 -8.60 6.92
CA LEU A 110 -18.89 -8.73 5.45
C LEU A 110 -18.63 -7.37 4.77
N ILE A 111 -19.26 -6.30 5.25
CA ILE A 111 -19.03 -4.94 4.74
C ILE A 111 -17.57 -4.54 4.95
N GLY A 112 -16.99 -4.78 6.12
CA GLY A 112 -15.58 -4.51 6.41
C GLY A 112 -14.63 -5.26 5.49
N ILE A 113 -14.90 -6.53 5.19
CA ILE A 113 -14.13 -7.34 4.24
C ILE A 113 -14.20 -6.73 2.83
N ILE A 114 -15.40 -6.44 2.34
CA ILE A 114 -15.60 -5.82 1.01
C ILE A 114 -14.91 -4.46 0.94
N ALA A 115 -15.06 -3.62 1.97
CA ALA A 115 -14.41 -2.33 2.08
C ALA A 115 -12.89 -2.45 1.99
N THR A 116 -12.30 -3.39 2.73
CA THR A 116 -10.87 -3.67 2.71
C THR A 116 -10.37 -4.09 1.33
N ILE A 117 -11.10 -4.98 0.64
CA ILE A 117 -10.75 -5.42 -0.71
C ILE A 117 -10.80 -4.25 -1.70
N VAL A 118 -11.89 -3.50 -1.71
CA VAL A 118 -12.08 -2.34 -2.61
C VAL A 118 -11.03 -1.27 -2.36
N GLY A 119 -10.77 -0.95 -1.08
CA GLY A 119 -9.73 0.00 -0.69
C GLY A 119 -8.34 -0.44 -1.15
N SER A 120 -7.96 -1.69 -0.89
CA SER A 120 -6.67 -2.23 -1.31
C SER A 120 -6.49 -2.21 -2.83
N ILE A 121 -7.53 -2.54 -3.60
CA ILE A 121 -7.49 -2.45 -5.08
C ILE A 121 -7.21 -1.02 -5.52
N SER A 122 -7.96 -0.07 -4.99
CA SER A 122 -7.84 1.35 -5.33
C SER A 122 -6.46 1.89 -5.00
N GLU A 123 -6.01 1.64 -3.78
CA GLU A 123 -4.74 2.13 -3.28
C GLU A 123 -3.57 1.53 -4.07
N GLU A 124 -3.55 0.23 -4.34
CA GLU A 124 -2.43 -0.37 -5.06
C GLU A 124 -2.37 0.07 -6.53
N ILE A 125 -3.50 0.29 -7.19
CA ILE A 125 -3.53 0.88 -8.53
C ILE A 125 -2.93 2.30 -8.52
N GLY A 126 -3.17 3.08 -7.47
CA GLY A 126 -2.59 4.40 -7.29
C GLY A 126 -1.10 4.34 -6.96
N TRP A 127 -0.76 3.65 -5.89
CA TRP A 127 0.59 3.65 -5.34
C TRP A 127 1.58 2.84 -6.19
N ARG A 128 1.28 1.58 -6.52
CA ARG A 128 2.19 0.70 -7.31
C ARG A 128 1.94 0.79 -8.78
N GLY A 129 0.67 0.91 -9.16
CA GLY A 129 0.28 1.00 -10.57
C GLY A 129 0.55 2.35 -11.23
N THR A 130 0.87 3.41 -10.46
CA THR A 130 1.12 4.75 -11.02
C THR A 130 2.30 5.45 -10.35
N LEU A 131 2.23 5.76 -9.04
CA LEU A 131 3.24 6.59 -8.39
C LEU A 131 4.61 5.93 -8.35
N LEU A 132 4.69 4.63 -8.02
CA LEU A 132 5.94 3.88 -8.02
C LEU A 132 6.60 3.93 -9.40
N GLN A 133 5.85 3.76 -10.48
CA GLN A 133 6.37 3.79 -11.84
C GLN A 133 6.97 5.15 -12.20
N ILE A 134 6.41 6.25 -11.67
CA ILE A 134 6.99 7.59 -11.86
C ILE A 134 8.36 7.69 -11.17
N PHE A 135 8.50 7.09 -9.96
CA PHE A 135 9.79 7.07 -9.26
C PHE A 135 10.80 6.15 -9.94
N GLU A 136 10.37 5.01 -10.49
CA GLU A 136 11.25 4.04 -11.17
C GLU A 136 11.89 4.58 -12.45
N ASN A 137 11.37 5.67 -13.02
CA ASN A 137 12.04 6.38 -14.11
C ASN A 137 13.41 6.95 -13.68
N LYS A 138 13.66 7.13 -12.38
CA LYS A 138 14.89 7.73 -11.85
C LYS A 138 15.58 6.87 -10.79
N TYR A 139 14.83 6.12 -10.01
CA TYR A 139 15.30 5.38 -8.84
C TYR A 139 15.08 3.88 -9.01
N THR A 140 15.73 3.08 -8.16
CA THR A 140 15.43 1.63 -8.05
C THR A 140 14.03 1.43 -7.46
N SER A 141 13.48 0.23 -7.63
CA SER A 141 12.19 -0.14 -7.03
C SER A 141 12.22 -0.03 -5.50
N PHE A 142 13.34 -0.38 -4.87
CA PHE A 142 13.53 -0.22 -3.44
C PHE A 142 13.46 1.26 -3.03
N THR A 143 14.25 2.14 -3.65
CA THR A 143 14.22 3.58 -3.37
C THR A 143 12.85 4.18 -3.70
N GLY A 144 12.24 3.76 -4.81
CA GLY A 144 10.87 4.17 -5.17
C GLY A 144 9.86 3.76 -4.11
N SER A 145 10.00 2.56 -3.52
CA SER A 145 9.10 2.09 -2.45
C SER A 145 9.21 2.90 -1.16
N LEU A 146 10.40 3.41 -0.84
CA LEU A 146 10.59 4.34 0.30
C LEU A 146 9.81 5.64 0.09
N PHE A 147 9.96 6.26 -1.11
CA PHE A 147 9.21 7.49 -1.42
C PHE A 147 7.70 7.27 -1.44
N VAL A 148 7.24 6.17 -2.04
CA VAL A 148 5.82 5.80 -2.02
C VAL A 148 5.35 5.61 -0.58
N GLY A 149 6.12 4.90 0.26
CA GLY A 149 5.77 4.68 1.66
C GLY A 149 5.65 5.97 2.47
N ILE A 150 6.57 6.93 2.27
CA ILE A 150 6.52 8.25 2.92
C ILE A 150 5.25 9.01 2.50
N LEU A 151 4.95 9.06 1.20
CA LEU A 151 3.78 9.78 0.68
C LEU A 151 2.47 9.08 1.06
N TRP A 152 2.47 7.75 1.11
CA TRP A 152 1.33 6.96 1.54
C TRP A 152 1.08 7.11 3.04
N GLY A 153 2.13 7.09 3.87
CA GLY A 153 2.04 7.39 5.31
C GLY A 153 1.52 8.80 5.58
N ALA A 154 2.04 9.80 4.83
CA ALA A 154 1.58 11.18 4.92
C ALA A 154 0.11 11.35 4.48
N TRP A 155 -0.34 10.60 3.47
CA TRP A 155 -1.74 10.61 3.03
C TRP A 155 -2.70 10.13 4.12
N HIS A 156 -2.26 9.26 5.02
CA HIS A 156 -3.04 8.79 6.18
C HIS A 156 -3.09 9.78 7.35
N PHE A 157 -2.85 11.07 7.13
CA PHE A 157 -2.79 12.08 8.20
C PHE A 157 -4.03 12.10 9.13
N PHE A 158 -5.20 11.70 8.65
CA PHE A 158 -6.41 11.54 9.48
C PHE A 158 -6.24 10.54 10.63
N LYS A 159 -5.32 9.60 10.52
CA LYS A 159 -5.00 8.66 11.61
C LYS A 159 -4.60 9.36 12.90
N ILE A 160 -4.05 10.57 12.83
CA ILE A 160 -3.68 11.36 14.01
C ILE A 160 -4.86 11.58 14.96
N MET A 161 -6.10 11.64 14.41
CA MET A 161 -7.32 11.81 15.20
C MET A 161 -7.67 10.55 16.02
N ASN A 162 -7.26 9.37 15.56
CA ASN A 162 -7.56 8.11 16.22
C ASN A 162 -6.44 7.67 17.18
N VAL A 163 -5.17 7.86 16.78
CA VAL A 163 -4.01 7.31 17.50
C VAL A 163 -3.15 8.37 18.18
N GLY A 164 -3.50 9.64 18.03
CA GLY A 164 -2.71 10.78 18.51
C GLY A 164 -1.43 10.99 17.71
N PHE A 165 -0.71 12.05 18.02
CA PHE A 165 0.50 12.45 17.29
C PHE A 165 1.62 11.40 17.39
N VAL A 166 1.89 10.85 18.57
CA VAL A 166 2.95 9.85 18.78
C VAL A 166 2.61 8.56 18.03
N GLY A 167 1.37 8.09 18.13
CA GLY A 167 0.91 6.90 17.39
C GLY A 167 1.05 7.08 15.87
N TYR A 168 0.74 8.27 15.36
CA TYR A 168 0.91 8.60 13.95
C TYR A 168 2.38 8.63 13.52
N LEU A 169 3.29 9.14 14.35
CA LEU A 169 4.73 9.10 14.09
C LEU A 169 5.27 7.66 13.99
N LEU A 170 4.71 6.72 14.76
CA LEU A 170 5.05 5.29 14.67
C LEU A 170 4.36 4.59 13.50
N PHE A 171 3.20 5.05 13.10
CA PHE A 171 2.48 4.53 11.94
C PHE A 171 3.23 4.77 10.63
N ILE A 172 3.83 5.96 10.43
CA ILE A 172 4.55 6.30 9.19
C ILE A 172 5.66 5.29 8.87
N PRO A 173 6.64 4.99 9.74
CA PRO A 173 7.67 4.00 9.44
C PRO A 173 7.10 2.59 9.23
N THR A 174 6.00 2.23 9.89
CA THR A 174 5.28 0.97 9.62
C THR A 174 4.78 0.92 8.17
N VAL A 175 4.14 1.99 7.69
CA VAL A 175 3.66 2.08 6.30
C VAL A 175 4.82 2.06 5.29
N ILE A 176 5.96 2.67 5.62
CA ILE A 176 7.15 2.62 4.78
C ILE A 176 7.64 1.17 4.64
N MET A 177 7.72 0.40 5.73
CA MET A 177 8.10 -1.02 5.68
C MET A 177 7.09 -1.85 4.89
N LEU A 178 5.78 -1.63 5.09
CA LEU A 178 4.75 -2.27 4.27
C LEU A 178 4.90 -1.93 2.79
N SER A 179 5.21 -0.67 2.47
CA SER A 179 5.46 -0.24 1.10
C SER A 179 6.62 -1.01 0.45
N ILE A 180 7.70 -1.28 1.20
CA ILE A 180 8.84 -2.07 0.72
C ILE A 180 8.39 -3.52 0.44
N PHE A 181 7.69 -4.17 1.37
CA PHE A 181 7.23 -5.56 1.18
C PHE A 181 6.26 -5.68 0.00
N ILE A 182 5.23 -4.83 -0.08
CA ILE A 182 4.27 -4.84 -1.17
C ILE A 182 4.98 -4.65 -2.51
N THR A 183 5.92 -3.68 -2.58
CA THR A 183 6.69 -3.43 -3.80
C THR A 183 7.58 -4.61 -4.14
N TYR A 184 8.20 -5.27 -3.16
CA TYR A 184 8.99 -6.47 -3.37
C TYR A 184 8.18 -7.57 -4.08
N PHE A 185 7.01 -7.95 -3.55
CA PHE A 185 6.16 -8.98 -4.15
C PHE A 185 5.62 -8.57 -5.52
N TYR A 186 5.26 -7.30 -5.69
CA TYR A 186 4.88 -6.72 -6.97
C TYR A 186 5.98 -6.90 -8.03
N LYS A 187 7.23 -6.56 -7.69
CA LYS A 187 8.39 -6.62 -8.61
C LYS A 187 8.84 -8.04 -8.90
N LYS A 188 8.97 -8.90 -7.89
CA LYS A 188 9.37 -10.31 -8.04
C LYS A 188 8.39 -11.11 -8.89
N SER A 189 7.17 -10.65 -9.04
CA SER A 189 6.15 -11.22 -9.91
C SER A 189 5.99 -10.48 -11.24
N LYS A 190 7.01 -9.74 -11.71
CA LYS A 190 7.02 -9.02 -12.99
C LYS A 190 5.91 -7.95 -13.07
N ASN A 191 5.88 -7.05 -12.10
CA ASN A 191 4.91 -5.96 -11.99
C ASN A 191 3.45 -6.47 -11.90
N ASN A 192 3.22 -7.53 -11.15
CA ASN A 192 1.89 -8.10 -10.99
C ASN A 192 1.12 -7.39 -9.87
N ILE A 193 0.16 -6.57 -10.25
CA ILE A 193 -0.62 -5.76 -9.29
C ILE A 193 -1.49 -6.62 -8.36
N LEU A 194 -1.89 -7.84 -8.77
CA LEU A 194 -2.65 -8.73 -7.90
C LEU A 194 -1.87 -9.10 -6.63
N ASN A 195 -0.54 -9.26 -6.74
CA ASN A 195 0.27 -9.61 -5.57
C ASN A 195 0.40 -8.44 -4.59
N ALA A 196 0.43 -7.20 -5.09
CA ALA A 196 0.35 -6.01 -4.25
C ALA A 196 -1.02 -5.93 -3.55
N ILE A 197 -2.10 -6.11 -4.31
CA ILE A 197 -3.48 -6.13 -3.78
C ILE A 197 -3.64 -7.24 -2.74
N PHE A 198 -3.18 -8.45 -3.00
CA PHE A 198 -3.27 -9.55 -2.04
C PHE A 198 -2.51 -9.24 -0.76
N TYR A 199 -1.24 -8.80 -0.85
CA TYR A 199 -0.48 -8.45 0.34
C TYR A 199 -1.23 -7.40 1.18
N HIS A 200 -1.65 -6.30 0.56
CA HIS A 200 -2.34 -5.21 1.23
C HIS A 200 -3.66 -5.67 1.85
N THR A 201 -4.49 -6.37 1.07
CA THR A 201 -5.77 -6.91 1.54
C THR A 201 -5.58 -7.84 2.73
N PHE A 202 -4.68 -8.82 2.64
CA PHE A 202 -4.49 -9.80 3.71
C PHE A 202 -3.79 -9.22 4.93
N PHE A 203 -2.95 -8.20 4.77
CA PHE A 203 -2.45 -7.42 5.91
C PHE A 203 -3.59 -6.75 6.67
N ASN A 204 -4.46 -6.03 5.98
CA ASN A 204 -5.58 -5.32 6.60
C ASN A 204 -6.63 -6.27 7.18
N LEU A 205 -6.99 -7.35 6.46
CA LEU A 205 -7.91 -8.37 6.99
C LEU A 205 -7.36 -9.07 8.22
N SER A 206 -6.09 -9.45 8.22
CA SER A 206 -5.45 -10.07 9.37
C SER A 206 -5.40 -9.11 10.56
N ASN A 207 -5.09 -7.85 10.33
CA ASN A 207 -5.13 -6.83 11.37
C ASN A 207 -6.55 -6.65 11.92
N MET A 208 -7.56 -6.61 11.06
CA MET A 208 -8.97 -6.52 11.45
C MET A 208 -9.47 -7.73 12.22
N ILE A 209 -9.02 -8.94 11.90
CA ILE A 209 -9.56 -10.19 12.48
C ILE A 209 -8.70 -10.68 13.64
N LEU A 210 -7.37 -10.59 13.55
CA LEU A 210 -6.43 -11.20 14.49
C LEU A 210 -5.83 -10.21 15.50
N LEU A 211 -5.77 -8.93 15.16
CA LEU A 211 -5.22 -7.88 16.01
C LEU A 211 -6.29 -6.93 16.52
N PHE A 212 -7.49 -7.43 16.85
CA PHE A 212 -8.49 -6.59 17.49
C PHE A 212 -8.02 -6.07 18.86
N LYS A 213 -6.83 -5.51 18.84
CA LYS A 213 -6.25 -4.78 19.95
C LYS A 213 -6.39 -3.31 19.64
N ARG A 214 -6.90 -2.56 20.59
CA ARG A 214 -7.05 -1.12 20.50
C ARG A 214 -5.79 -0.52 19.88
N GLU A 215 -5.91 0.33 18.88
CA GLU A 215 -4.79 1.07 18.31
C GLU A 215 -4.01 1.73 19.46
N SER A 216 -2.78 1.28 19.66
CA SER A 216 -1.94 1.67 20.79
C SER A 216 -0.49 1.81 20.35
N ILE A 217 0.29 2.53 21.13
CA ILE A 217 1.74 2.67 20.90
C ILE A 217 2.41 1.28 20.84
N GLN A 218 2.02 0.36 21.75
CA GLN A 218 2.57 -0.98 21.82
C GLN A 218 2.28 -1.78 20.54
N LEU A 219 1.07 -1.64 19.96
CA LEU A 219 0.72 -2.27 18.69
C LEU A 219 1.65 -1.80 17.57
N TYR A 220 1.82 -0.48 17.42
CA TYR A 220 2.68 0.06 16.37
C TYR A 220 4.15 -0.31 16.57
N LEU A 221 4.67 -0.26 17.78
CA LEU A 221 6.03 -0.68 18.09
C LEU A 221 6.25 -2.17 17.79
N THR A 222 5.28 -3.02 18.11
CA THR A 222 5.38 -4.47 17.85
C THR A 222 5.35 -4.75 16.36
N ILE A 223 4.39 -4.19 15.61
CA ILE A 223 4.33 -4.36 14.15
C ILE A 223 5.61 -3.81 13.50
N LEU A 224 6.10 -2.67 13.94
CA LEU A 224 7.34 -2.07 13.44
C LEU A 224 8.54 -2.97 13.71
N GLY A 225 8.69 -3.51 14.93
CA GLY A 225 9.77 -4.41 15.30
C GLY A 225 9.75 -5.73 14.50
N VAL A 226 8.58 -6.36 14.38
CA VAL A 226 8.41 -7.58 13.56
C VAL A 226 8.70 -7.28 12.09
N SER A 227 8.19 -6.16 11.57
CA SER A 227 8.47 -5.75 10.19
C SER A 227 9.96 -5.49 9.96
N ALA A 228 10.65 -4.86 10.91
CA ALA A 228 12.09 -4.63 10.82
C ALA A 228 12.87 -5.94 10.78
N LEU A 229 12.53 -6.91 11.65
CA LEU A 229 13.14 -8.24 11.65
C LEU A 229 12.93 -8.94 10.30
N LEU A 230 11.69 -8.98 9.80
CA LEU A 230 11.38 -9.59 8.52
C LEU A 230 12.08 -8.88 7.35
N LEU A 231 12.26 -7.57 7.42
CA LEU A 231 12.98 -6.80 6.41
C LEU A 231 14.48 -7.14 6.41
N ILE A 232 15.09 -7.32 7.60
CA ILE A 232 16.48 -7.78 7.72
C ILE A 232 16.64 -9.18 7.11
N LEU A 233 15.73 -10.10 7.41
CA LEU A 233 15.74 -11.45 6.83
C LEU A 233 15.57 -11.40 5.31
N LEU A 234 14.69 -10.55 4.80
CA LEU A 234 14.50 -10.34 3.37
C LEU A 234 15.75 -9.76 2.71
N PHE A 235 16.41 -8.80 3.36
CA PHE A 235 17.68 -8.24 2.90
C PHE A 235 18.79 -9.31 2.83
N MET A 236 18.86 -10.18 3.82
CA MET A 236 19.82 -11.29 3.80
C MET A 236 19.54 -12.29 2.68
N TYR A 237 18.25 -12.54 2.40
CA TYR A 237 17.81 -13.46 1.34
C TYR A 237 17.99 -12.90 -0.07
N ASP A 238 17.70 -11.61 -0.28
CA ASP A 238 17.68 -10.99 -1.62
C ASP A 238 18.34 -9.61 -1.64
N ARG A 239 19.64 -9.59 -1.46
CA ARG A 239 20.44 -8.34 -1.44
C ARG A 239 20.34 -7.55 -2.74
N GLU A 240 20.09 -8.21 -3.87
CA GLU A 240 19.98 -7.55 -5.19
C GLU A 240 18.81 -6.56 -5.24
N TYR A 241 17.69 -6.89 -4.60
CA TYR A 241 16.54 -5.99 -4.53
C TYR A 241 16.87 -4.66 -3.82
N PHE A 242 17.76 -4.70 -2.84
CA PHE A 242 18.10 -3.55 -2.00
C PHE A 242 19.26 -2.71 -2.54
N LYS A 243 19.87 -3.10 -3.67
CA LYS A 243 20.91 -2.28 -4.27
C LYS A 243 20.34 -0.92 -4.65
N LEU A 244 21.01 0.14 -4.20
CA LEU A 244 20.77 1.50 -4.69
C LEU A 244 21.28 1.54 -6.13
N LYS A 245 20.59 2.26 -7.00
CA LYS A 245 21.05 2.47 -8.37
C LYS A 245 22.43 3.14 -8.28
N GLU A 246 23.49 2.42 -8.66
CA GLU A 246 24.79 3.05 -8.86
C GLU A 246 24.60 4.17 -9.86
N SER A 247 25.28 5.30 -9.65
CA SER A 247 25.20 6.49 -10.48
C SER A 247 25.85 6.26 -11.86
N ILE A 248 25.31 5.32 -12.64
CA ILE A 248 25.75 5.02 -14.01
C ILE A 248 25.46 6.17 -14.98
N GLU A 249 24.67 7.17 -14.56
CA GLU A 249 24.33 8.33 -15.42
C GLU A 249 25.39 9.45 -15.49
N ILE A 250 26.55 9.32 -14.84
CA ILE A 250 27.64 10.32 -14.98
C ILE A 250 28.31 10.23 -16.38
N TRP A 251 28.13 9.14 -17.12
CA TRP A 251 28.86 8.91 -18.38
C TRP A 251 27.98 8.66 -19.62
N GLY A 252 26.78 9.12 -19.69
CA GLY A 252 26.04 9.25 -20.97
C GLY A 252 25.78 7.96 -21.78
N ILE A 253 25.95 6.78 -21.22
CA ILE A 253 25.79 5.48 -21.89
C ILE A 253 24.68 4.70 -21.20
N GLY A 254 23.45 4.84 -21.61
CA GLY A 254 22.38 4.02 -20.99
C GLY A 254 20.94 4.29 -21.40
N LYS A 255 20.67 5.08 -22.42
CA LYS A 255 19.28 5.35 -22.85
C LYS A 255 18.73 4.43 -23.95
N ARG A 256 19.49 3.48 -24.48
CA ARG A 256 19.05 2.67 -25.64
C ARG A 256 18.55 1.25 -25.30
N ASP A 257 19.02 0.61 -24.24
CA ASP A 257 18.80 -0.83 -24.07
C ASP A 257 17.46 -1.25 -23.45
N HIS A 258 16.76 -0.33 -22.75
CA HIS A 258 15.47 -0.68 -22.14
C HIS A 258 14.27 -0.62 -23.11
N MET A 259 14.38 0.06 -24.24
CA MET A 259 13.30 0.10 -25.23
C MET A 259 13.39 -1.04 -26.26
N GLU A 260 14.57 -1.62 -26.50
CA GLU A 260 14.72 -2.71 -27.46
C GLU A 260 14.22 -4.07 -26.93
N VAL A 261 14.30 -4.32 -25.62
CA VAL A 261 13.80 -5.56 -25.03
C VAL A 261 12.28 -5.70 -25.17
N TYR A 262 11.55 -4.60 -25.23
CA TYR A 262 10.09 -4.64 -25.37
C TYR A 262 9.60 -4.62 -26.81
N LYS A 263 10.38 -4.12 -27.78
CA LYS A 263 10.04 -4.23 -29.20
C LYS A 263 10.10 -5.65 -29.71
N ASN A 264 11.04 -6.45 -29.24
CA ASN A 264 11.24 -7.84 -29.68
C ASN A 264 10.17 -8.83 -29.16
N VAL A 265 9.26 -8.42 -28.30
CA VAL A 265 8.15 -9.27 -27.81
C VAL A 265 6.90 -9.10 -28.67
N ASP A 266 6.69 -7.93 -29.27
CA ASP A 266 5.54 -7.68 -30.14
C ASP A 266 5.73 -8.22 -31.58
N ASP A 267 6.97 -8.24 -32.08
CA ASP A 267 7.27 -8.75 -33.43
C ASP A 267 7.20 -10.28 -33.55
N ARG A 268 7.20 -11.03 -32.44
CA ARG A 268 7.03 -12.50 -32.45
C ARG A 268 5.57 -12.98 -32.39
N LYS A 269 4.60 -12.08 -32.35
CA LYS A 269 3.17 -12.42 -32.34
C LYS A 269 2.48 -12.19 -33.69
N ASN A 270 3.18 -11.63 -34.68
CA ASN A 270 2.66 -11.34 -36.01
C ASN A 270 3.44 -12.03 -37.15
N GLY A 271 4.14 -13.13 -36.83
CA GLY A 271 4.77 -14.01 -37.81
C GLY A 271 4.24 -15.42 -37.74
#